data_3b5b032ee098f9f69764f78a9d97b90a
#
_entry.id   3b5b032ee098f9f69764f78a9d97b90a
#
_cell.length_a   1.000
_cell.length_b   1.000
_cell.length_c   1.000
_cell.angle_alpha   90.00
_cell.angle_beta   90.00
_cell.angle_gamma   90.00
#
_symmetry.space_group_name_H-M   'P 1'
#
loop_
_entity.id
_entity.type
_entity.pdbx_description
1 polymer ?
#
loop_
_entity_poly.entity_id
_entity_poly.type
_entity_poly.pdbx_seq_one_letter_code
_entity_poly.pdbx_strand_id
1 'polypeptide(L)'
;MSENVEQTQTKKLELKYDIYQPFGPSVLKVRMPQQFVNSLNVEGDRILHDEKLSKEHDWSHNLAGNVKKEVMIDVNKIPRIREFLGSMSQAYYRHTIKQEPAPGSKVAFRSWIVSQYAGDFNPMHIHDANLSGVAFLKMPPGFDEEYAKEDHHKTAGCLEFLGSMPNHFANHSYLVKPEVGDFYLFPSWLTHQVYPFRSEGERRSFAFNVHFTMDNPVKGVDV
;
A
#
# COMPACT_ATOMS: atom_id res chain seq x y z
N MET A 1 -50.25 16.11 2.15
CA MET A 1 -49.00 16.09 1.41
C MET A 1 -48.00 15.28 2.21
N SER A 2 -47.81 14.03 1.84
CA SER A 2 -46.89 13.12 2.53
C SER A 2 -45.58 13.15 1.74
N GLU A 3 -44.52 13.68 2.37
CA GLU A 3 -43.17 13.66 1.83
C GLU A 3 -42.62 12.24 1.94
N ASN A 4 -42.41 11.62 0.78
CA ASN A 4 -41.64 10.38 0.67
C ASN A 4 -40.14 10.73 0.83
N VAL A 5 -39.60 10.43 1.99
CA VAL A 5 -38.15 10.42 2.19
C VAL A 5 -37.61 9.12 1.59
N GLU A 6 -37.08 9.19 0.38
CA GLU A 6 -36.28 8.10 -0.19
C GLU A 6 -35.05 7.85 0.65
N GLN A 7 -35.10 6.78 1.43
CA GLN A 7 -33.90 6.26 2.10
C GLN A 7 -32.97 5.68 1.04
N THR A 8 -31.92 6.43 0.70
CA THR A 8 -30.82 5.96 -0.14
C THR A 8 -30.10 4.84 0.61
N GLN A 9 -30.43 3.60 0.31
CA GLN A 9 -29.70 2.44 0.84
C GLN A 9 -28.25 2.50 0.32
N THR A 10 -27.32 2.83 1.20
CA THR A 10 -25.88 2.74 0.93
C THR A 10 -25.54 1.27 0.67
N LYS A 11 -25.36 0.90 -0.58
CA LYS A 11 -24.98 -0.46 -0.99
C LYS A 11 -23.65 -0.81 -0.32
N LYS A 12 -23.66 -1.79 0.59
CA LYS A 12 -22.47 -2.28 1.27
C LYS A 12 -21.51 -2.84 0.22
N LEU A 13 -20.31 -2.30 0.15
CA LEU A 13 -19.29 -2.76 -0.78
C LEU A 13 -18.72 -4.09 -0.25
N GLU A 14 -19.03 -5.20 -0.90
CA GLU A 14 -18.42 -6.50 -0.62
C GLU A 14 -17.14 -6.62 -1.45
N LEU A 15 -16.00 -6.63 -0.78
CA LEU A 15 -14.69 -6.82 -1.40
C LEU A 15 -14.24 -8.26 -1.17
N LYS A 16 -13.82 -8.92 -2.24
CA LYS A 16 -13.10 -10.18 -2.15
C LYS A 16 -11.63 -9.85 -1.96
N TYR A 17 -11.00 -10.45 -0.96
CA TYR A 17 -9.58 -10.29 -0.68
C TYR A 17 -8.96 -11.64 -0.29
N ASP A 18 -7.67 -11.74 -0.55
CA ASP A 18 -6.88 -12.89 -0.15
C ASP A 18 -5.83 -12.45 0.87
N ILE A 19 -5.58 -13.28 1.88
CA ILE A 19 -4.50 -13.07 2.83
C ILE A 19 -3.51 -14.20 2.65
N TYR A 20 -2.32 -13.84 2.22
CA TYR A 20 -1.22 -14.78 2.01
C TYR A 20 -0.29 -14.80 3.22
N GLN A 21 0.18 -15.98 3.55
CA GLN A 21 1.21 -16.19 4.57
C GLN A 21 2.37 -16.98 3.94
N PRO A 22 3.15 -16.34 3.04
CA PRO A 22 4.19 -17.00 2.28
C PRO A 22 5.39 -17.46 3.14
N PHE A 23 5.53 -16.83 4.30
CA PHE A 23 6.48 -17.15 5.36
C PHE A 23 5.82 -16.82 6.71
N GLY A 24 6.50 -16.48 7.77
CA GLY A 24 5.88 -16.21 9.09
C GLY A 24 4.78 -15.13 9.10
N PRO A 25 5.00 -13.89 8.62
CA PRO A 25 3.99 -12.84 8.59
C PRO A 25 2.97 -13.05 7.46
N SER A 26 1.72 -12.64 7.72
CA SER A 26 0.68 -12.61 6.70
C SER A 26 0.83 -11.39 5.79
N VAL A 27 0.49 -11.55 4.52
CA VAL A 27 0.35 -10.45 3.56
C VAL A 27 -1.06 -10.50 2.99
N LEU A 28 -1.84 -9.44 3.23
CA LEU A 28 -3.17 -9.29 2.64
C LEU A 28 -3.02 -8.73 1.23
N LYS A 29 -3.69 -9.36 0.27
CA LYS A 29 -3.85 -8.85 -1.09
C LYS A 29 -5.34 -8.62 -1.38
N VAL A 30 -5.67 -7.48 -2.00
CA VAL A 30 -7.01 -7.19 -2.52
C VAL A 30 -6.91 -6.40 -3.82
N ARG A 31 -7.89 -6.56 -4.70
CA ARG A 31 -8.05 -5.68 -5.86
C ARG A 31 -8.81 -4.43 -5.42
N MET A 32 -8.13 -3.31 -5.39
CA MET A 32 -8.72 -2.01 -5.06
C MET A 32 -9.78 -1.64 -6.12
N PRO A 33 -10.99 -1.19 -5.73
CA PRO A 33 -11.97 -0.69 -6.68
C PRO A 33 -11.41 0.42 -7.56
N GLN A 34 -11.69 0.36 -8.87
CA GLN A 34 -11.15 1.31 -9.86
C GLN A 34 -11.45 2.77 -9.51
N GLN A 35 -12.59 3.04 -8.91
CA GLN A 35 -12.95 4.39 -8.44
C GLN A 35 -11.93 4.95 -7.44
N PHE A 36 -11.34 4.11 -6.56
CA PHE A 36 -10.34 4.54 -5.60
C PHE A 36 -8.98 4.76 -6.25
N VAL A 37 -8.61 3.90 -7.19
CA VAL A 37 -7.41 4.10 -8.03
C VAL A 37 -7.50 5.44 -8.75
N ASN A 38 -8.65 5.75 -9.36
CA ASN A 38 -8.89 7.01 -10.06
C ASN A 38 -8.82 8.22 -9.10
N SER A 39 -9.47 8.14 -7.94
CA SER A 39 -9.48 9.25 -6.97
C SER A 39 -8.07 9.53 -6.43
N LEU A 40 -7.28 8.49 -6.16
CA LEU A 40 -5.89 8.62 -5.72
C LEU A 40 -5.00 9.20 -6.83
N ASN A 41 -5.22 8.81 -8.09
CA ASN A 41 -4.50 9.40 -9.22
C ASN A 41 -4.85 10.89 -9.40
N VAL A 42 -6.13 11.26 -9.32
CA VAL A 42 -6.57 12.66 -9.41
C VAL A 42 -5.92 13.52 -8.31
N GLU A 43 -5.91 13.05 -7.07
CA GLU A 43 -5.26 13.76 -5.96
C GLU A 43 -3.74 13.82 -6.13
N GLY A 44 -3.11 12.72 -6.56
CA GLY A 44 -1.69 12.67 -6.88
C GLY A 44 -1.32 13.67 -7.98
N ASP A 45 -2.08 13.70 -9.08
CA ASP A 45 -1.86 14.63 -10.19
C ASP A 45 -2.03 16.09 -9.72
N ARG A 46 -3.04 16.38 -8.91
CA ARG A 46 -3.29 17.73 -8.35
C ARG A 46 -2.07 18.25 -7.57
N ILE A 47 -1.42 17.38 -6.78
CA ILE A 47 -0.26 17.78 -5.98
C ILE A 47 1.02 17.81 -6.82
N LEU A 48 1.24 16.77 -7.64
CA LEU A 48 2.49 16.61 -8.39
C LEU A 48 2.66 17.66 -9.51
N HIS A 49 1.56 18.13 -10.12
CA HIS A 49 1.60 19.11 -11.20
C HIS A 49 1.55 20.57 -10.73
N ASP A 50 1.29 20.83 -9.46
CA ASP A 50 1.37 22.15 -8.85
C ASP A 50 2.69 22.30 -8.09
N GLU A 51 3.57 23.18 -8.55
CA GLU A 51 4.91 23.34 -7.98
C GLU A 51 4.88 23.76 -6.49
N LYS A 52 3.91 24.58 -6.09
CA LYS A 52 3.75 25.02 -4.70
C LYS A 52 3.27 23.87 -3.83
N LEU A 53 2.21 23.16 -4.24
CA LEU A 53 1.68 22.01 -3.52
C LEU A 53 2.71 20.88 -3.44
N SER A 54 3.44 20.61 -4.53
CA SER A 54 4.48 19.60 -4.56
C SER A 54 5.59 19.87 -3.53
N LYS A 55 5.98 21.13 -3.33
CA LYS A 55 6.93 21.54 -2.30
C LYS A 55 6.35 21.48 -0.89
N GLU A 56 5.10 21.89 -0.71
CA GLU A 56 4.42 21.85 0.60
C GLU A 56 4.19 20.43 1.10
N HIS A 57 3.95 19.51 0.18
CA HIS A 57 3.67 18.09 0.48
C HIS A 57 4.89 17.17 0.32
N ASP A 58 6.07 17.71 0.02
CA ASP A 58 7.27 16.92 -0.24
C ASP A 58 7.66 16.07 0.98
N TRP A 59 7.78 14.78 0.76
CA TRP A 59 8.17 13.77 1.74
C TRP A 59 9.47 13.05 1.36
N SER A 60 10.07 13.39 0.21
CA SER A 60 11.22 12.69 -0.40
C SER A 60 12.45 12.62 0.50
N HIS A 61 12.59 13.57 1.43
CA HIS A 61 13.71 13.60 2.39
C HIS A 61 13.70 12.46 3.45
N ASN A 62 12.61 11.72 3.56
CA ASN A 62 12.48 10.58 4.49
C ASN A 62 12.82 9.24 3.83
N LEU A 63 13.21 9.25 2.55
CA LEU A 63 13.51 8.04 1.80
C LEU A 63 14.96 7.60 1.91
N ALA A 64 15.13 6.28 2.01
CA ALA A 64 16.44 5.65 1.87
C ALA A 64 16.84 5.41 0.39
N GLY A 65 15.95 5.65 -0.58
CA GLY A 65 16.09 5.26 -1.97
C GLY A 65 16.41 6.39 -2.95
N ASN A 66 16.60 6.01 -4.20
CA ASN A 66 16.66 6.96 -5.31
C ASN A 66 15.27 7.09 -5.93
N VAL A 67 14.39 7.84 -5.26
CA VAL A 67 13.02 8.14 -5.73
C VAL A 67 12.92 9.64 -5.91
N LYS A 68 12.48 10.07 -7.08
CA LYS A 68 12.50 11.51 -7.43
C LYS A 68 11.42 12.30 -6.73
N LYS A 69 10.26 11.71 -6.48
CA LYS A 69 9.14 12.42 -5.84
C LYS A 69 8.31 11.53 -4.93
N GLU A 70 8.19 11.95 -3.70
CA GLU A 70 7.15 11.50 -2.76
C GLU A 70 6.38 12.70 -2.23
N VAL A 71 5.07 12.60 -2.25
CA VAL A 71 4.20 13.67 -1.75
C VAL A 71 3.16 13.11 -0.79
N MET A 72 3.06 13.75 0.38
CA MET A 72 2.04 13.43 1.38
C MET A 72 0.64 13.69 0.83
N ILE A 73 -0.29 12.79 1.11
CA ILE A 73 -1.70 12.99 0.82
C ILE A 73 -2.55 12.75 2.08
N ASP A 74 -3.65 13.49 2.19
CA ASP A 74 -4.60 13.32 3.28
C ASP A 74 -5.77 12.44 2.85
N VAL A 75 -5.78 11.20 3.30
CA VAL A 75 -6.85 10.22 2.99
C VAL A 75 -8.23 10.66 3.47
N ASN A 76 -8.32 11.61 4.42
CA ASN A 76 -9.60 12.15 4.88
C ASN A 76 -10.25 13.05 3.82
N LYS A 77 -9.47 13.59 2.89
CA LYS A 77 -9.95 14.44 1.79
C LYS A 77 -10.41 13.63 0.57
N ILE A 78 -10.14 12.34 0.54
CA ILE A 78 -10.50 11.47 -0.58
C ILE A 78 -11.71 10.61 -0.17
N PRO A 79 -12.87 10.78 -0.82
CA PRO A 79 -14.09 10.10 -0.41
C PRO A 79 -13.92 8.58 -0.27
N ARG A 80 -14.29 8.05 0.89
CA ARG A 80 -14.32 6.63 1.23
C ARG A 80 -12.96 5.90 1.26
N ILE A 81 -11.84 6.55 0.93
CA ILE A 81 -10.51 5.91 1.01
C ILE A 81 -10.18 5.56 2.47
N ARG A 82 -10.42 6.49 3.41
CA ARG A 82 -10.18 6.21 4.83
C ARG A 82 -10.98 5.00 5.33
N GLU A 83 -12.25 4.88 4.92
CA GLU A 83 -13.12 3.77 5.28
C GLU A 83 -12.60 2.44 4.70
N PHE A 84 -12.16 2.46 3.44
CA PHE A 84 -11.54 1.31 2.79
C PHE A 84 -10.30 0.84 3.55
N LEU A 85 -9.35 1.75 3.83
CA LEU A 85 -8.14 1.43 4.58
C LEU A 85 -8.46 0.89 5.98
N GLY A 86 -9.42 1.49 6.68
CA GLY A 86 -9.89 1.03 7.98
C GLY A 86 -10.47 -0.39 7.93
N SER A 87 -11.29 -0.69 6.91
CA SER A 87 -11.87 -2.01 6.71
C SER A 87 -10.81 -3.08 6.43
N MET A 88 -9.81 -2.77 5.60
CA MET A 88 -8.72 -3.69 5.30
C MET A 88 -7.81 -3.91 6.52
N SER A 89 -7.53 -2.86 7.28
CA SER A 89 -6.76 -2.96 8.53
C SER A 89 -7.46 -3.83 9.57
N GLN A 90 -8.78 -3.67 9.72
CA GLN A 90 -9.58 -4.52 10.61
C GLN A 90 -9.62 -5.99 10.13
N ALA A 91 -9.79 -6.22 8.84
CA ALA A 91 -9.77 -7.57 8.27
C ALA A 91 -8.43 -8.26 8.53
N TYR A 92 -7.32 -7.53 8.32
CA TYR A 92 -5.98 -8.01 8.62
C TYR A 92 -5.81 -8.36 10.11
N TYR A 93 -6.21 -7.44 11.01
CA TYR A 93 -6.16 -7.64 12.46
C TYR A 93 -6.93 -8.88 12.89
N ARG A 94 -8.20 -9.02 12.47
CA ARG A 94 -9.03 -10.20 12.77
C ARG A 94 -8.39 -11.50 12.29
N HIS A 95 -7.80 -11.48 11.11
CA HIS A 95 -7.15 -12.66 10.56
C HIS A 95 -5.92 -13.08 11.36
N THR A 96 -5.07 -12.12 11.73
CA THR A 96 -3.77 -12.39 12.36
C THR A 96 -3.90 -12.61 13.86
N ILE A 97 -4.66 -11.78 14.56
CA ILE A 97 -4.83 -11.81 16.02
C ILE A 97 -5.94 -12.80 16.45
N LYS A 98 -6.85 -13.15 15.52
CA LYS A 98 -8.03 -14.02 15.77
C LYS A 98 -9.00 -13.44 16.82
N GLN A 99 -9.03 -12.12 16.97
CA GLN A 99 -9.89 -11.37 17.90
C GLN A 99 -10.45 -10.13 17.21
N GLU A 100 -11.54 -9.62 17.75
CA GLU A 100 -12.03 -8.28 17.36
C GLU A 100 -11.17 -7.20 18.01
N PRO A 101 -10.95 -6.06 17.32
CA PRO A 101 -10.35 -4.90 17.96
C PRO A 101 -11.15 -4.48 19.20
N ALA A 102 -10.45 -4.07 20.27
CA ALA A 102 -11.13 -3.61 21.49
C ALA A 102 -12.09 -2.45 21.17
N PRO A 103 -13.25 -2.36 21.84
CA PRO A 103 -14.15 -1.22 21.73
C PRO A 103 -13.39 0.09 21.98
N GLY A 104 -13.57 1.08 21.11
CA GLY A 104 -12.86 2.37 21.22
C GLY A 104 -11.49 2.42 20.54
N SER A 105 -10.97 1.31 20.01
CA SER A 105 -9.73 1.30 19.22
C SER A 105 -9.82 2.28 18.06
N LYS A 106 -8.79 3.10 17.89
CA LYS A 106 -8.67 4.08 16.81
C LYS A 106 -7.58 3.67 15.83
N VAL A 107 -7.76 4.06 14.58
CA VAL A 107 -6.79 3.84 13.51
C VAL A 107 -6.40 5.19 12.92
N ALA A 108 -5.10 5.48 12.90
CA ALA A 108 -4.54 6.62 12.22
C ALA A 108 -3.76 6.18 10.99
N PHE A 109 -3.78 7.01 9.94
CA PHE A 109 -3.08 6.77 8.69
C PHE A 109 -2.10 7.90 8.41
N ARG A 110 -0.88 7.52 7.99
CA ARG A 110 0.06 8.41 7.33
C ARG A 110 0.21 7.89 5.91
N SER A 111 0.01 8.72 4.90
CA SER A 111 -0.07 8.25 3.52
C SER A 111 0.58 9.21 2.51
N TRP A 112 1.14 8.65 1.45
CA TRP A 112 1.85 9.39 0.42
C TRP A 112 1.75 8.71 -0.94
N ILE A 113 1.93 9.49 -2.00
CA ILE A 113 2.14 9.01 -3.36
C ILE A 113 3.63 8.92 -3.61
N VAL A 114 4.06 7.79 -4.18
CA VAL A 114 5.42 7.56 -4.67
C VAL A 114 5.38 7.58 -6.19
N SER A 115 6.13 8.48 -6.79
CA SER A 115 6.26 8.63 -8.24
C SER A 115 7.68 8.26 -8.65
N GLN A 116 7.83 7.12 -9.32
CA GLN A 116 9.10 6.54 -9.74
C GLN A 116 9.22 6.55 -11.26
N TYR A 117 10.45 6.69 -11.74
CA TYR A 117 10.80 6.69 -13.16
C TYR A 117 11.92 5.68 -13.42
N ALA A 118 12.28 5.49 -14.69
CA ALA A 118 13.34 4.56 -15.07
C ALA A 118 14.62 4.74 -14.25
N GLY A 119 15.09 3.66 -13.64
CA GLY A 119 16.24 3.63 -12.74
C GLY A 119 15.95 3.95 -11.27
N ASP A 120 14.76 4.45 -10.93
CA ASP A 120 14.38 4.68 -9.54
C ASP A 120 14.13 3.35 -8.83
N PHE A 121 14.54 3.27 -7.57
CA PHE A 121 14.36 2.08 -6.73
C PHE A 121 14.19 2.48 -5.27
N ASN A 122 13.61 1.59 -4.47
CA ASN A 122 13.55 1.74 -3.03
C ASN A 122 14.35 0.59 -2.40
N PRO A 123 15.46 0.86 -1.69
CA PRO A 123 16.28 -0.18 -1.10
C PRO A 123 15.52 -0.91 0.00
N MET A 124 16.12 -1.97 0.49
CA MET A 124 15.61 -2.74 1.60
C MET A 124 15.38 -1.87 2.84
N HIS A 125 14.15 -1.84 3.34
CA HIS A 125 13.75 -1.03 4.49
C HIS A 125 12.55 -1.61 5.24
N ILE A 126 12.24 -1.00 6.37
CA ILE A 126 11.05 -1.23 7.20
C ILE A 126 10.43 0.11 7.56
N HIS A 127 9.23 0.11 8.17
CA HIS A 127 8.57 1.32 8.64
C HIS A 127 8.30 1.28 10.15
N ASP A 128 8.27 2.46 10.76
CA ASP A 128 7.85 2.66 12.15
C ASP A 128 6.34 2.86 12.20
N ALA A 129 5.61 1.74 12.26
CA ALA A 129 4.15 1.68 12.33
C ALA A 129 3.70 0.28 12.81
N ASN A 130 2.41 0.02 12.89
CA ASN A 130 1.90 -1.33 13.13
C ASN A 130 1.77 -2.13 11.82
N LEU A 131 1.17 -1.50 10.80
CA LEU A 131 1.08 -2.07 9.46
C LEU A 131 1.55 -1.05 8.43
N SER A 132 2.00 -1.55 7.29
CA SER A 132 2.27 -0.78 6.08
C SER A 132 1.50 -1.35 4.91
N GLY A 133 1.17 -0.51 3.95
CA GLY A 133 0.49 -0.96 2.75
C GLY A 133 0.89 -0.18 1.52
N VAL A 134 0.65 -0.79 0.38
CA VAL A 134 0.91 -0.21 -0.93
C VAL A 134 -0.20 -0.59 -1.91
N ALA A 135 -0.59 0.34 -2.77
CA ALA A 135 -1.43 0.09 -3.94
C ALA A 135 -0.76 0.62 -5.20
N PHE A 136 -0.80 -0.15 -6.28
CA PHE A 136 -0.25 0.30 -7.56
C PHE A 136 -1.31 1.08 -8.34
N LEU A 137 -0.99 2.32 -8.70
CA LEU A 137 -1.94 3.26 -9.31
C LEU A 137 -1.69 3.47 -10.80
N LYS A 138 -0.42 3.35 -11.22
CA LYS A 138 0.01 3.57 -12.61
C LYS A 138 1.27 2.78 -12.90
N MET A 139 1.34 2.22 -14.08
CA MET A 139 2.55 1.57 -14.60
C MET A 139 2.99 2.27 -15.90
N PRO A 140 4.30 2.34 -16.18
CA PRO A 140 4.79 2.94 -17.41
C PRO A 140 4.37 2.11 -18.61
N PRO A 141 4.13 2.73 -19.78
CA PRO A 141 3.99 2.01 -21.04
C PRO A 141 5.21 1.13 -21.29
N GLY A 142 5.01 -0.06 -21.86
CA GLY A 142 6.11 -0.98 -22.14
C GLY A 142 6.62 -1.79 -20.95
N PHE A 143 6.06 -1.59 -19.76
CA PHE A 143 6.48 -2.33 -18.56
C PHE A 143 6.28 -3.85 -18.70
N ASP A 144 5.15 -4.28 -19.23
CA ASP A 144 4.88 -5.71 -19.41
C ASP A 144 5.84 -6.37 -20.40
N GLU A 145 6.21 -5.66 -21.46
CA GLU A 145 7.20 -6.11 -22.44
C GLU A 145 8.62 -6.18 -21.84
N GLU A 146 8.99 -5.21 -21.00
CA GLU A 146 10.24 -5.24 -20.25
C GLU A 146 10.28 -6.45 -19.33
N TYR A 147 9.25 -6.61 -18.49
CA TYR A 147 9.14 -7.71 -17.54
C TYR A 147 9.16 -9.08 -18.24
N ALA A 148 8.54 -9.19 -19.40
CA ALA A 148 8.52 -10.44 -20.18
C ALA A 148 9.88 -10.83 -20.78
N LYS A 149 10.75 -9.84 -21.07
CA LYS A 149 12.06 -10.03 -21.70
C LYS A 149 13.18 -10.38 -20.71
N GLU A 150 12.94 -10.26 -19.40
CA GLU A 150 13.95 -10.63 -18.42
C GLU A 150 14.18 -12.14 -18.38
N ASP A 151 15.42 -12.58 -18.67
CA ASP A 151 15.76 -13.98 -18.92
C ASP A 151 15.97 -14.80 -17.63
N HIS A 152 16.46 -14.16 -16.52
CA HIS A 152 16.88 -14.91 -15.33
C HIS A 152 15.99 -14.65 -14.11
N HIS A 153 15.90 -13.41 -13.65
CA HIS A 153 15.06 -13.01 -12.54
C HIS A 153 14.18 -11.86 -12.95
N LYS A 154 12.89 -12.12 -13.07
CA LYS A 154 11.90 -11.11 -13.44
C LYS A 154 11.63 -10.18 -12.28
N THR A 155 12.45 -9.14 -12.11
CA THR A 155 12.42 -8.23 -10.98
C THR A 155 12.05 -6.80 -11.33
N ALA A 156 12.08 -6.41 -12.63
CA ALA A 156 11.82 -5.04 -13.06
C ALA A 156 10.59 -4.45 -12.36
N GLY A 157 10.78 -3.35 -11.60
CA GLY A 157 9.73 -2.65 -10.88
C GLY A 157 8.98 -3.45 -9.81
N CYS A 158 9.40 -4.69 -9.53
CA CYS A 158 8.75 -5.54 -8.54
C CYS A 158 8.91 -5.03 -7.12
N LEU A 159 7.92 -5.33 -6.30
CA LEU A 159 7.99 -5.26 -4.85
C LEU A 159 8.42 -6.64 -4.34
N GLU A 160 9.44 -6.70 -3.48
CA GLU A 160 9.86 -7.93 -2.82
C GLU A 160 9.77 -7.79 -1.32
N PHE A 161 9.17 -8.78 -0.67
CA PHE A 161 9.15 -8.96 0.77
C PHE A 161 10.18 -10.00 1.17
N LEU A 162 10.91 -9.74 2.26
CA LEU A 162 11.95 -10.61 2.80
C LEU A 162 11.56 -11.06 4.21
N GLY A 163 11.18 -12.32 4.35
CA GLY A 163 10.60 -12.83 5.59
C GLY A 163 11.57 -13.53 6.53
N SER A 164 12.68 -14.01 6.00
CA SER A 164 13.69 -14.77 6.80
C SER A 164 15.03 -14.84 6.08
N MET A 165 16.01 -15.43 6.74
CA MET A 165 17.25 -15.83 6.08
C MET A 165 17.00 -16.99 5.12
N PRO A 166 17.72 -17.08 3.98
CA PRO A 166 17.66 -18.21 3.08
C PRO A 166 17.91 -19.52 3.84
N ASN A 167 17.02 -20.49 3.66
CA ASN A 167 17.14 -21.83 4.26
C ASN A 167 16.60 -22.88 3.30
N HIS A 168 17.06 -24.14 3.48
CA HIS A 168 16.58 -25.26 2.69
C HIS A 168 15.08 -25.48 2.89
N PHE A 169 14.36 -25.70 1.79
CA PHE A 169 12.94 -26.02 1.78
C PHE A 169 12.00 -24.92 2.36
N ALA A 170 12.50 -23.68 2.49
CA ALA A 170 11.70 -22.53 2.96
C ALA A 170 11.77 -21.35 1.98
N ASN A 171 10.65 -20.72 1.75
CA ASN A 171 10.60 -19.46 1.03
C ASN A 171 11.08 -18.34 1.96
N HIS A 172 12.14 -17.65 1.57
CA HIS A 172 12.68 -16.51 2.31
C HIS A 172 12.25 -15.16 1.73
N SER A 173 11.75 -15.16 0.50
CA SER A 173 11.24 -13.94 -0.14
C SER A 173 9.92 -14.19 -0.88
N TYR A 174 9.19 -13.11 -1.09
CA TYR A 174 7.96 -13.09 -1.87
C TYR A 174 8.00 -11.91 -2.84
N LEU A 175 8.16 -12.23 -4.12
CA LEU A 175 8.26 -11.26 -5.20
C LEU A 175 6.88 -11.00 -5.80
N VAL A 176 6.54 -9.71 -5.94
CA VAL A 176 5.27 -9.24 -6.47
C VAL A 176 5.51 -8.43 -7.74
N LYS A 177 5.00 -8.92 -8.88
CA LYS A 177 4.87 -8.09 -10.09
C LYS A 177 3.77 -7.06 -9.84
N PRO A 178 4.04 -5.74 -9.99
CA PRO A 178 3.01 -4.73 -9.77
C PRO A 178 1.96 -4.76 -10.89
N GLU A 179 0.69 -4.73 -10.49
CA GLU A 179 -0.46 -4.55 -11.38
C GLU A 179 -1.33 -3.42 -10.87
N VAL A 180 -1.76 -2.52 -11.77
CA VAL A 180 -2.63 -1.40 -11.39
C VAL A 180 -3.89 -1.90 -10.68
N GLY A 181 -4.15 -1.38 -9.48
CA GLY A 181 -5.27 -1.78 -8.62
C GLY A 181 -4.93 -2.87 -7.61
N ASP A 182 -3.80 -3.55 -7.70
CA ASP A 182 -3.38 -4.44 -6.63
C ASP A 182 -3.01 -3.63 -5.39
N PHE A 183 -3.56 -4.05 -4.25
CA PHE A 183 -3.36 -3.46 -2.93
C PHE A 183 -2.82 -4.54 -1.99
N TYR A 184 -1.76 -4.19 -1.26
CA TYR A 184 -1.13 -5.06 -0.27
C TYR A 184 -1.10 -4.37 1.09
N LEU A 185 -1.30 -5.17 2.16
CA LEU A 185 -1.18 -4.74 3.55
C LEU A 185 -0.40 -5.79 4.32
N PHE A 186 0.59 -5.37 5.11
CA PHE A 186 1.57 -6.24 5.76
C PHE A 186 2.09 -5.60 7.05
N PRO A 187 2.75 -6.36 7.96
CA PRO A 187 3.37 -5.79 9.15
C PRO A 187 4.46 -4.79 8.75
N SER A 188 4.52 -3.65 9.40
CA SER A 188 5.46 -2.58 9.07
C SER A 188 6.93 -2.97 9.22
N TRP A 189 7.23 -3.92 10.11
CA TRP A 189 8.57 -4.46 10.33
C TRP A 189 8.99 -5.47 9.26
N LEU A 190 8.07 -5.91 8.39
CA LEU A 190 8.41 -6.82 7.29
C LEU A 190 9.29 -6.10 6.29
N THR A 191 10.54 -6.53 6.22
CA THR A 191 11.54 -5.97 5.31
C THR A 191 11.08 -6.11 3.86
N HIS A 192 11.17 -5.02 3.11
CA HIS A 192 10.78 -5.01 1.70
C HIS A 192 11.60 -4.03 0.90
N GLN A 193 11.60 -4.22 -0.42
CA GLN A 193 12.31 -3.39 -1.40
C GLN A 193 11.52 -3.27 -2.70
N VAL A 194 11.86 -2.26 -3.50
CA VAL A 194 11.32 -2.07 -4.85
C VAL A 194 12.47 -2.03 -5.83
N TYR A 195 12.46 -2.94 -6.80
CA TYR A 195 13.46 -3.01 -7.83
C TYR A 195 13.31 -1.88 -8.86
N PRO A 196 14.42 -1.43 -9.46
CA PRO A 196 14.36 -0.49 -10.57
C PRO A 196 13.72 -1.13 -11.81
N PHE A 197 13.28 -0.28 -12.72
CA PHE A 197 12.79 -0.65 -14.05
C PHE A 197 13.41 0.29 -15.09
N ARG A 198 13.27 0.00 -16.38
CA ARG A 198 13.89 0.75 -17.50
C ARG A 198 12.88 1.42 -18.41
N SER A 199 11.64 0.94 -18.42
CA SER A 199 10.56 1.48 -19.25
C SER A 199 10.36 2.97 -18.99
N GLU A 200 10.22 3.76 -20.04
CA GLU A 200 9.94 5.18 -19.92
C GLU A 200 8.52 5.43 -19.43
N GLY A 201 8.37 6.40 -18.54
CA GLY A 201 7.10 6.79 -17.94
C GLY A 201 7.06 6.61 -16.44
N GLU A 202 5.91 6.91 -15.86
CA GLU A 202 5.71 6.91 -14.41
C GLU A 202 5.18 5.56 -13.91
N ARG A 203 5.88 4.98 -12.92
CA ARG A 203 5.33 3.99 -12.00
C ARG A 203 4.86 4.72 -10.76
N ARG A 204 3.56 4.70 -10.50
CA ARG A 204 2.97 5.37 -9.33
C ARG A 204 2.40 4.35 -8.37
N SER A 205 2.72 4.53 -7.10
CA SER A 205 2.09 3.80 -6.01
C SER A 205 1.55 4.75 -4.94
N PHE A 206 0.51 4.30 -4.25
CA PHE A 206 0.00 4.87 -3.03
C PHE A 206 0.55 4.03 -1.88
N ALA A 207 1.33 4.64 -1.01
CA ALA A 207 1.87 3.99 0.17
C ALA A 207 1.26 4.61 1.43
N PHE A 208 1.14 3.81 2.49
CA PHE A 208 0.61 4.28 3.76
C PHE A 208 1.07 3.43 4.93
N ASN A 209 1.11 4.06 6.09
CA ASN A 209 1.34 3.42 7.38
C ASN A 209 0.06 3.49 8.22
N VAL A 210 -0.16 2.44 9.02
CA VAL A 210 -1.30 2.29 9.91
C VAL A 210 -0.79 2.25 11.35
N HIS A 211 -1.31 3.13 12.19
CA HIS A 211 -1.06 3.14 13.61
C HIS A 211 -2.35 2.79 14.35
N PHE A 212 -2.31 1.73 15.15
CA PHE A 212 -3.40 1.37 16.05
C PHE A 212 -3.19 2.03 17.41
N THR A 213 -4.18 2.77 17.87
CA THR A 213 -4.22 3.19 19.27
C THR A 213 -5.09 2.19 20.03
N MET A 214 -4.46 1.28 20.73
CA MET A 214 -5.16 0.29 21.55
C MET A 214 -5.18 0.77 23.00
N ASP A 215 -6.36 0.79 23.61
CA ASP A 215 -6.49 1.05 25.06
C ASP A 215 -5.94 -0.12 25.90
N ASN A 216 -5.68 -1.29 25.28
CA ASN A 216 -4.97 -2.41 25.88
C ASN A 216 -3.95 -2.98 24.88
N PRO A 217 -2.64 -2.90 25.13
CA PRO A 217 -1.65 -3.61 24.34
C PRO A 217 -1.90 -5.12 24.44
N VAL A 218 -1.82 -5.80 23.30
CA VAL A 218 -1.91 -7.27 23.26
C VAL A 218 -0.80 -7.81 24.15
N LYS A 219 -1.16 -8.48 25.25
CA LYS A 219 -0.18 -9.11 26.14
C LYS A 219 0.60 -10.15 25.35
N GLY A 220 1.89 -9.95 25.20
CA GLY A 220 2.81 -10.92 24.61
C GLY A 220 3.53 -10.46 23.33
N VAL A 221 3.46 -9.20 22.96
CA VAL A 221 4.34 -8.61 21.94
C VAL A 221 5.11 -7.49 22.62
N ASP A 222 6.15 -7.85 23.33
CA ASP A 222 7.21 -6.90 23.69
C ASP A 222 7.99 -6.59 22.41
N VAL A 223 7.94 -5.34 21.95
CA VAL A 223 8.73 -4.80 20.86
C VAL A 223 10.01 -4.22 21.41
#